data_d04ea6412b0beca785691a8304ff7017
#
_entry.id   d04ea6412b0beca785691a8304ff7017
#
_cell.length_a   1.000
_cell.length_b   1.000
_cell.length_c   1.000
_cell.angle_alpha   90.00
_cell.angle_beta   90.00
_cell.angle_gamma   90.00
#
_symmetry.space_group_name_H-M   'P 1'
#
loop_
_entity.id
_entity.type
_entity.pdbx_description
1 polymer ?
#
loop_
_entity_poly.entity_id
_entity_poly.type
_entity_poly.pdbx_seq_one_letter_code
_entity_poly.pdbx_strand_id
1 'polypeptide(L)'
;MHLLDSLQTALESLANNKLRSFLTALGIIIGVASVIVMVALGTGAQEAVQNRFRGLGSNEMTISQRRVPGSNPGASKPITYEQAVGLKDLPSIASVQASLSGSGTVVRGRDSVDATTLLGVASDWITTQNPGYVAIGEFFGATDVEDKTRVAVIGTTVALQLFPDEDPVGQELRINRLRFQVIGVIKELDRPDPRVDPNNQVIMPIATAVSDLFGKDRSVAVRVKVKDEKQIAAATQAIKDYFRQAHDTPDNQQVDVDVFSLNQITQAQSESAQTFALLLVGMAVVSLAVGGIGIMNVMLVSVTERTREIGVRLAIGAQQWDIVQQFLIESVALSLSGGLIGVAVGILVIPLLTAYRPDLPAVLTWQSIPQAFGVALAVGTVFGIYPAMRAARLDPMEALRYE
;
A
#
# COMPACT_ATOMS: atom_id res chain seq x y z
N MET A 1 -13.95 31.10 38.67
CA MET A 1 -15.04 30.17 38.26
C MET A 1 -14.41 28.81 38.00
N HIS A 2 -14.89 27.74 38.65
CA HIS A 2 -14.30 26.42 38.52
C HIS A 2 -14.62 25.84 37.13
N LEU A 3 -13.62 25.26 36.46
CA LEU A 3 -13.73 24.58 35.17
C LEU A 3 -14.90 23.53 35.13
N LEU A 4 -15.16 22.93 36.29
CA LEU A 4 -16.25 21.96 36.51
C LEU A 4 -17.64 22.62 36.38
N ASP A 5 -17.84 23.83 36.88
CA ASP A 5 -19.14 24.51 36.77
C ASP A 5 -19.42 24.91 35.31
N SER A 6 -18.38 25.31 34.57
CA SER A 6 -18.52 25.63 33.15
C SER A 6 -18.85 24.39 32.30
N LEU A 7 -18.28 23.22 32.62
CA LEU A 7 -18.60 21.96 31.98
C LEU A 7 -20.03 21.50 32.27
N GLN A 8 -20.50 21.66 33.52
CA GLN A 8 -21.85 21.30 33.93
C GLN A 8 -22.92 22.15 33.22
N THR A 9 -22.64 23.48 33.15
CA THR A 9 -23.50 24.43 32.43
C THR A 9 -23.52 24.15 30.91
N ALA A 10 -22.39 23.71 30.34
CA ALA A 10 -22.32 23.29 28.92
C ALA A 10 -23.19 22.04 28.65
N LEU A 11 -23.15 21.04 29.53
CA LEU A 11 -23.96 19.82 29.41
C LEU A 11 -25.47 20.09 29.59
N GLU A 12 -25.85 20.99 30.51
CA GLU A 12 -27.27 21.41 30.72
C GLU A 12 -27.80 22.18 29.49
N SER A 13 -26.98 23.04 28.90
CA SER A 13 -27.31 23.79 27.68
C SER A 13 -27.56 22.87 26.49
N LEU A 14 -26.77 21.80 26.35
CA LEU A 14 -26.96 20.74 25.35
C LEU A 14 -28.29 19.98 25.53
N ALA A 15 -28.71 19.76 26.77
CA ALA A 15 -29.92 19.01 27.08
C ALA A 15 -31.22 19.79 26.78
N ASN A 16 -31.19 21.11 26.80
CA ASN A 16 -32.36 21.97 26.60
C ASN A 16 -32.79 22.12 25.14
N ASN A 17 -31.84 22.00 24.14
CA ASN A 17 -32.13 22.10 22.72
C ASN A 17 -31.60 20.89 21.93
N LYS A 18 -32.11 19.69 22.26
CA LYS A 18 -31.61 18.38 21.79
C LYS A 18 -31.41 18.28 20.26
N LEU A 19 -32.40 18.74 19.48
CA LEU A 19 -32.35 18.60 18.01
C LEU A 19 -31.22 19.47 17.38
N ARG A 20 -31.04 20.70 17.87
CA ARG A 20 -30.03 21.62 17.37
C ARG A 20 -28.61 21.16 17.77
N SER A 21 -28.46 20.77 19.03
CA SER A 21 -27.20 20.23 19.55
C SER A 21 -26.81 18.93 18.83
N PHE A 22 -27.77 18.08 18.53
CA PHE A 22 -27.54 16.84 17.77
C PHE A 22 -27.09 17.14 16.33
N LEU A 23 -27.76 18.03 15.61
CA LEU A 23 -27.41 18.38 14.22
C LEU A 23 -26.01 19.02 14.13
N THR A 24 -25.62 19.85 15.09
CA THR A 24 -24.28 20.43 15.15
C THR A 24 -23.21 19.42 15.51
N ALA A 25 -23.48 18.57 16.53
CA ALA A 25 -22.58 17.50 16.91
C ALA A 25 -22.40 16.49 15.76
N LEU A 26 -23.44 16.24 14.96
CA LEU A 26 -23.40 15.31 13.85
C LEU A 26 -22.33 15.68 12.80
N GLY A 27 -22.20 16.98 12.48
CA GLY A 27 -21.15 17.47 11.56
C GLY A 27 -19.75 17.18 12.09
N ILE A 28 -19.52 17.36 13.39
CA ILE A 28 -18.23 17.08 14.03
C ILE A 28 -18.00 15.57 14.11
N ILE A 29 -19.02 14.80 14.51
CA ILE A 29 -18.96 13.33 14.60
C ILE A 29 -18.54 12.75 13.24
N ILE A 30 -19.23 13.15 12.16
CA ILE A 30 -18.93 12.68 10.81
C ILE A 30 -17.51 13.13 10.40
N GLY A 31 -17.15 14.38 10.65
CA GLY A 31 -15.83 14.91 10.30
C GLY A 31 -14.70 14.15 11.00
N VAL A 32 -14.80 13.96 12.31
CA VAL A 32 -13.80 13.26 13.12
C VAL A 32 -13.75 11.76 12.78
N ALA A 33 -14.90 11.10 12.62
CA ALA A 33 -14.96 9.71 12.20
C ALA A 33 -14.32 9.50 10.82
N SER A 34 -14.56 10.42 9.88
CA SER A 34 -13.94 10.38 8.55
C SER A 34 -12.42 10.50 8.61
N VAL A 35 -11.87 11.36 9.49
CA VAL A 35 -10.43 11.49 9.69
C VAL A 35 -9.83 10.16 10.18
N ILE A 36 -10.45 9.51 11.17
CA ILE A 36 -9.96 8.23 11.70
C ILE A 36 -9.99 7.12 10.65
N VAL A 37 -11.11 6.96 9.96
CA VAL A 37 -11.26 5.94 8.90
C VAL A 37 -10.23 6.17 7.79
N MET A 38 -10.01 7.41 7.41
CA MET A 38 -9.06 7.79 6.38
C MET A 38 -7.61 7.47 6.77
N VAL A 39 -7.20 7.84 7.97
CA VAL A 39 -5.84 7.53 8.48
C VAL A 39 -5.66 6.01 8.54
N ALA A 40 -6.70 5.27 8.99
CA ALA A 40 -6.66 3.81 9.04
C ALA A 40 -6.53 3.15 7.66
N LEU A 41 -7.24 3.66 6.65
CA LEU A 41 -7.13 3.18 5.26
C LEU A 41 -5.77 3.52 4.64
N GLY A 42 -5.27 4.73 4.88
CA GLY A 42 -3.98 5.17 4.37
C GLY A 42 -2.80 4.34 4.93
N THR A 43 -2.78 4.15 6.25
CA THR A 43 -1.75 3.31 6.91
C THR A 43 -1.88 1.83 6.52
N GLY A 44 -3.11 1.32 6.45
CA GLY A 44 -3.36 -0.05 6.01
C GLY A 44 -2.91 -0.31 4.57
N ALA A 45 -3.17 0.61 3.65
CA ALA A 45 -2.69 0.52 2.28
C ALA A 45 -1.15 0.51 2.22
N GLN A 46 -0.49 1.35 3.02
CA GLN A 46 0.97 1.38 3.10
C GLN A 46 1.55 0.08 3.66
N GLU A 47 0.97 -0.47 4.73
CA GLU A 47 1.39 -1.76 5.29
C GLU A 47 1.14 -2.93 4.33
N ALA A 48 0.02 -2.94 3.60
CA ALA A 48 -0.27 -3.98 2.62
C ALA A 48 0.78 -4.02 1.50
N VAL A 49 1.23 -2.84 1.04
CA VAL A 49 2.33 -2.73 0.09
C VAL A 49 3.63 -3.27 0.68
N GLN A 50 4.01 -2.80 1.86
CA GLN A 50 5.22 -3.27 2.53
C GLN A 50 5.20 -4.79 2.77
N ASN A 51 4.05 -5.35 3.17
CA ASN A 51 3.91 -6.78 3.42
C ASN A 51 4.01 -7.63 2.15
N ARG A 52 3.49 -7.16 1.02
CA ARG A 52 3.65 -7.85 -0.29
C ARG A 52 5.12 -7.97 -0.71
N PHE A 53 5.94 -7.06 -0.24
CA PHE A 53 7.34 -6.97 -0.64
C PHE A 53 8.33 -7.34 0.49
N ARG A 54 7.85 -7.73 1.67
CA ARG A 54 8.71 -8.12 2.82
C ARG A 54 9.66 -9.29 2.53
N GLY A 55 9.39 -10.10 1.51
CA GLY A 55 10.27 -11.19 1.08
C GLY A 55 11.27 -10.81 -0.01
N LEU A 56 11.10 -9.65 -0.64
CA LEU A 56 12.00 -9.13 -1.66
C LEU A 56 12.96 -8.15 -0.98
N GLY A 57 14.26 -8.40 -1.09
CA GLY A 57 15.28 -7.53 -0.49
C GLY A 57 15.15 -6.08 -1.00
N SER A 58 15.31 -5.12 -0.10
CA SER A 58 15.24 -3.68 -0.44
C SER A 58 16.26 -3.25 -1.51
N ASN A 59 17.30 -4.07 -1.70
CA ASN A 59 18.37 -3.86 -2.68
C ASN A 59 18.22 -4.69 -3.97
N GLU A 60 17.02 -5.26 -4.22
CA GLU A 60 16.75 -5.97 -5.47
C GLU A 60 16.11 -5.06 -6.53
N MET A 61 16.53 -5.28 -7.77
CA MET A 61 16.00 -4.62 -8.96
C MET A 61 15.61 -5.66 -10.00
N THR A 62 14.52 -5.37 -10.73
CA THR A 62 14.07 -6.19 -11.87
C THR A 62 14.30 -5.42 -13.16
N ILE A 63 14.91 -6.07 -14.13
CA ILE A 63 15.16 -5.52 -15.45
C ILE A 63 14.30 -6.31 -16.43
N SER A 64 13.55 -5.60 -17.25
CA SER A 64 12.69 -6.17 -18.27
C SER A 64 12.78 -5.38 -19.57
N GLN A 65 12.50 -6.05 -20.67
CA GLN A 65 12.40 -5.39 -21.97
C GLN A 65 11.27 -4.37 -21.96
N ARG A 66 11.57 -3.13 -22.35
CA ARG A 66 10.55 -2.07 -22.51
C ARG A 66 9.70 -2.34 -23.73
N ARG A 67 8.39 -2.35 -23.55
CA ARG A 67 7.43 -2.30 -24.64
C ARG A 67 7.04 -0.84 -24.88
N VAL A 68 7.39 -0.31 -26.05
CA VAL A 68 6.95 1.03 -26.45
C VAL A 68 5.58 0.90 -27.12
N PRO A 69 4.50 1.43 -26.54
CA PRO A 69 3.18 1.38 -27.16
C PRO A 69 3.20 2.09 -28.53
N GLY A 70 2.71 1.40 -29.56
CA GLY A 70 2.66 1.97 -30.92
C GLY A 70 3.93 1.83 -31.76
N SER A 71 5.00 1.24 -31.26
CA SER A 71 6.17 0.89 -32.05
C SER A 71 5.98 -0.45 -32.78
N ASN A 72 6.65 -0.61 -33.92
CA ASN A 72 6.65 -1.87 -34.66
C ASN A 72 7.15 -3.01 -33.75
N PRO A 73 6.60 -4.24 -33.88
CA PRO A 73 7.17 -5.43 -33.26
C PRO A 73 8.63 -5.58 -33.72
N GLY A 74 9.60 -5.38 -32.82
CA GLY A 74 11.03 -5.42 -33.14
C GLY A 74 11.78 -4.11 -32.87
N ALA A 75 11.10 -3.02 -32.49
CA ALA A 75 11.76 -1.75 -32.13
C ALA A 75 12.58 -1.82 -30.84
N SER A 76 12.33 -2.83 -30.01
CA SER A 76 13.03 -3.09 -28.75
C SER A 76 13.77 -4.44 -28.86
N LYS A 77 15.08 -4.42 -28.67
CA LYS A 77 15.91 -5.65 -28.71
C LYS A 77 15.61 -6.50 -27.46
N PRO A 78 15.55 -7.84 -27.58
CA PRO A 78 15.39 -8.72 -26.43
C PRO A 78 16.65 -8.70 -25.57
N ILE A 79 16.47 -8.81 -24.25
CA ILE A 79 17.56 -9.03 -23.30
C ILE A 79 18.01 -10.48 -23.44
N THR A 80 19.24 -10.71 -23.90
CA THR A 80 19.77 -12.06 -24.02
C THR A 80 20.32 -12.59 -22.69
N TYR A 81 20.48 -13.92 -22.60
CA TYR A 81 21.06 -14.54 -21.40
C TYR A 81 22.52 -14.09 -21.18
N GLU A 82 23.30 -13.97 -22.25
CA GLU A 82 24.68 -13.51 -22.21
C GLU A 82 24.78 -12.07 -21.68
N GLN A 83 23.91 -11.18 -22.13
CA GLN A 83 23.82 -9.81 -21.61
C GLN A 83 23.44 -9.78 -20.14
N ALA A 84 22.51 -10.65 -19.72
CA ALA A 84 22.12 -10.76 -18.30
C ALA A 84 23.33 -11.20 -17.44
N VAL A 85 24.10 -12.18 -17.89
CA VAL A 85 25.30 -12.65 -17.19
C VAL A 85 26.37 -11.55 -17.11
N GLY A 86 26.55 -10.77 -18.18
CA GLY A 86 27.52 -9.66 -18.23
C GLY A 86 27.26 -8.54 -17.21
N LEU A 87 26.04 -8.42 -16.68
CA LEU A 87 25.76 -7.49 -15.60
C LEU A 87 26.50 -7.80 -14.30
N LYS A 88 26.99 -9.04 -14.10
CA LYS A 88 27.82 -9.41 -12.93
C LYS A 88 29.13 -8.62 -12.86
N ASP A 89 29.61 -8.12 -13.98
CA ASP A 89 30.88 -7.37 -14.05
C ASP A 89 30.73 -5.93 -13.58
N LEU A 90 29.50 -5.44 -13.36
CA LEU A 90 29.26 -4.09 -12.85
C LEU A 90 29.61 -4.00 -11.35
N PRO A 91 30.41 -3.00 -10.93
CA PRO A 91 30.96 -2.91 -9.56
C PRO A 91 29.89 -2.87 -8.45
N SER A 92 28.72 -2.28 -8.74
CA SER A 92 27.61 -2.11 -7.80
C SER A 92 26.77 -3.37 -7.63
N ILE A 93 26.93 -4.39 -8.49
CA ILE A 93 26.10 -5.59 -8.51
C ILE A 93 26.69 -6.67 -7.59
N ALA A 94 25.84 -7.26 -6.77
CA ALA A 94 26.20 -8.39 -5.88
C ALA A 94 25.88 -9.73 -6.54
N SER A 95 24.68 -9.86 -7.14
CA SER A 95 24.28 -11.07 -7.86
C SER A 95 23.30 -10.73 -8.98
N VAL A 96 23.27 -11.59 -9.99
CA VAL A 96 22.38 -11.49 -11.15
C VAL A 96 21.68 -12.82 -11.33
N GLN A 97 20.38 -12.80 -11.40
CA GLN A 97 19.53 -13.97 -11.68
C GLN A 97 18.74 -13.71 -12.95
N ALA A 98 18.98 -14.53 -13.96
CA ALA A 98 18.21 -14.53 -15.17
C ALA A 98 17.17 -15.62 -15.14
N SER A 99 15.97 -15.35 -15.62
CA SER A 99 14.90 -16.33 -15.76
C SER A 99 14.17 -16.14 -17.10
N LEU A 100 13.73 -17.25 -17.66
CA LEU A 100 12.93 -17.26 -18.88
C LEU A 100 11.70 -18.13 -18.64
N SER A 101 10.52 -17.56 -18.82
CA SER A 101 9.27 -18.28 -18.62
C SER A 101 8.44 -18.38 -19.89
N GLY A 102 7.70 -19.46 -19.99
CA GLY A 102 6.73 -19.69 -21.04
C GLY A 102 5.71 -20.72 -20.62
N SER A 103 4.76 -20.99 -21.47
CA SER A 103 3.76 -22.03 -21.25
C SER A 103 3.91 -23.12 -22.30
N GLY A 104 3.67 -24.36 -21.91
CA GLY A 104 3.72 -25.50 -22.82
C GLY A 104 2.95 -26.71 -22.30
N THR A 105 2.89 -27.75 -23.11
CA THR A 105 2.33 -29.04 -22.73
C THR A 105 3.45 -30.01 -22.39
N VAL A 106 3.32 -30.69 -21.27
CA VAL A 106 4.23 -31.73 -20.82
C VAL A 106 3.56 -33.07 -20.98
N VAL A 107 4.27 -34.03 -21.57
CA VAL A 107 3.68 -35.34 -21.97
C VAL A 107 4.53 -36.49 -21.45
N ARG A 108 3.88 -37.53 -20.93
CA ARG A 108 4.47 -38.83 -20.64
C ARG A 108 3.56 -39.95 -21.18
N GLY A 109 4.05 -40.68 -22.12
CA GLY A 109 3.26 -41.77 -22.76
C GLY A 109 2.00 -41.23 -23.45
N ARG A 110 0.82 -41.51 -22.85
CA ARG A 110 -0.48 -41.01 -23.30
C ARG A 110 -1.02 -39.86 -22.46
N ASP A 111 -0.40 -39.62 -21.33
CA ASP A 111 -0.84 -38.59 -20.36
C ASP A 111 -0.18 -37.25 -20.67
N SER A 112 -0.92 -36.17 -20.47
CA SER A 112 -0.44 -34.81 -20.71
C SER A 112 -0.94 -33.84 -19.66
N VAL A 113 -0.11 -32.84 -19.37
CA VAL A 113 -0.46 -31.67 -18.54
C VAL A 113 -0.33 -30.44 -19.41
N ASP A 114 -1.44 -29.76 -19.61
CA ASP A 114 -1.51 -28.56 -20.44
C ASP A 114 -1.29 -27.29 -19.60
N ALA A 115 -0.99 -26.19 -20.31
CA ALA A 115 -0.76 -24.87 -19.73
C ALA A 115 0.31 -24.87 -18.61
N THR A 116 1.24 -25.85 -18.64
CA THR A 116 2.33 -25.94 -17.67
C THR A 116 3.27 -24.76 -17.83
N THR A 117 3.61 -24.10 -16.73
CA THR A 117 4.63 -23.06 -16.71
C THR A 117 6.01 -23.69 -16.89
N LEU A 118 6.67 -23.37 -17.99
CA LEU A 118 8.06 -23.78 -18.27
C LEU A 118 8.99 -22.67 -17.83
N LEU A 119 9.84 -22.94 -16.82
CA LEU A 119 10.72 -21.96 -16.20
C LEU A 119 12.19 -22.34 -16.39
N GLY A 120 12.92 -21.58 -17.21
CA GLY A 120 14.36 -21.68 -17.35
C GLY A 120 15.05 -20.77 -16.34
N VAL A 121 15.94 -21.29 -15.49
CA VAL A 121 16.67 -20.52 -14.46
C VAL A 121 18.13 -20.95 -14.37
N ALA A 122 18.97 -20.12 -13.74
CA ALA A 122 20.33 -20.48 -13.40
C ALA A 122 20.38 -21.38 -12.16
N SER A 123 21.52 -22.07 -11.94
CA SER A 123 21.69 -23.00 -10.82
C SER A 123 21.61 -22.31 -9.45
N ASP A 124 22.06 -21.06 -9.35
CA ASP A 124 22.02 -20.26 -8.13
C ASP A 124 20.61 -19.73 -7.77
N TRP A 125 19.64 -19.89 -8.68
CA TRP A 125 18.26 -19.51 -8.42
C TRP A 125 17.67 -20.21 -7.20
N ILE A 126 18.02 -21.48 -6.96
CA ILE A 126 17.55 -22.24 -5.80
C ILE A 126 17.95 -21.62 -4.47
N THR A 127 19.09 -20.91 -4.40
CA THR A 127 19.59 -20.28 -3.17
C THR A 127 18.69 -19.14 -2.65
N THR A 128 17.84 -18.60 -3.54
CA THR A 128 16.87 -17.55 -3.18
C THR A 128 15.50 -18.10 -2.82
N GLN A 129 15.32 -19.39 -2.97
CA GLN A 129 14.09 -20.07 -2.58
C GLN A 129 14.13 -20.45 -1.09
N ASN A 130 12.97 -20.74 -0.52
CA ASN A 130 12.87 -21.21 0.85
C ASN A 130 13.65 -22.51 1.03
N PRO A 131 14.28 -22.72 2.19
CA PRO A 131 14.91 -24.01 2.53
C PRO A 131 13.92 -25.17 2.33
N GLY A 132 14.37 -26.21 1.64
CA GLY A 132 13.51 -27.36 1.32
C GLY A 132 12.53 -27.13 0.18
N TYR A 133 12.84 -26.21 -0.74
CA TYR A 133 12.04 -25.98 -1.95
C TYR A 133 11.91 -27.25 -2.82
N VAL A 134 12.95 -28.08 -2.90
CA VAL A 134 12.91 -29.41 -3.49
C VAL A 134 12.53 -30.42 -2.41
N ALA A 135 11.43 -31.14 -2.59
CA ALA A 135 10.91 -32.11 -1.65
C ALA A 135 11.50 -33.51 -1.87
N ILE A 136 11.72 -33.90 -3.14
CA ILE A 136 12.24 -35.22 -3.55
C ILE A 136 13.31 -35.00 -4.62
N GLY A 137 14.42 -35.72 -4.55
CA GLY A 137 15.52 -35.58 -5.48
C GLY A 137 16.41 -34.36 -5.23
N GLU A 138 16.97 -33.79 -6.31
CA GLU A 138 17.92 -32.69 -6.25
C GLU A 138 17.59 -31.60 -7.28
N PHE A 139 18.26 -30.45 -7.14
CA PHE A 139 18.22 -29.38 -8.13
C PHE A 139 19.46 -29.44 -9.01
N PHE A 140 19.35 -28.95 -10.25
CA PHE A 140 20.48 -28.97 -11.20
C PHE A 140 21.62 -28.01 -10.78
N GLY A 141 22.84 -28.42 -11.11
CA GLY A 141 24.06 -27.66 -10.81
C GLY A 141 24.47 -26.68 -11.90
N ALA A 142 25.59 -25.99 -11.68
CA ALA A 142 26.18 -25.09 -12.66
C ALA A 142 26.60 -25.83 -13.95
N THR A 143 27.13 -27.04 -13.82
CA THR A 143 27.52 -27.91 -14.94
C THR A 143 26.34 -28.20 -15.85
N ASP A 144 25.15 -28.46 -15.30
CA ASP A 144 23.94 -28.72 -16.10
C ASP A 144 23.53 -27.51 -16.93
N VAL A 145 23.77 -26.30 -16.39
CA VAL A 145 23.49 -25.04 -17.11
C VAL A 145 24.49 -24.83 -18.23
N GLU A 146 25.80 -25.09 -17.99
CA GLU A 146 26.89 -24.94 -18.97
C GLU A 146 26.76 -25.95 -20.10
N ASP A 147 26.52 -27.21 -19.77
CA ASP A 147 26.42 -28.32 -20.72
C ASP A 147 25.04 -28.39 -21.41
N LYS A 148 24.09 -27.52 -21.01
CA LYS A 148 22.72 -27.50 -21.53
C LYS A 148 22.03 -28.85 -21.38
N THR A 149 22.22 -29.51 -20.26
CA THR A 149 21.60 -30.82 -20.00
C THR A 149 20.08 -30.70 -19.99
N ARG A 150 19.42 -31.72 -20.47
CA ARG A 150 17.95 -31.80 -20.52
C ARG A 150 17.43 -32.45 -19.23
N VAL A 151 17.62 -31.75 -18.11
CA VAL A 151 17.10 -32.15 -16.81
C VAL A 151 15.95 -31.22 -16.40
N ALA A 152 15.03 -31.76 -15.60
CA ALA A 152 13.85 -31.00 -15.14
C ALA A 152 13.54 -31.28 -13.67
N VAL A 153 13.18 -30.22 -12.96
CA VAL A 153 12.56 -30.30 -11.64
C VAL A 153 11.08 -29.95 -11.82
N ILE A 154 10.18 -30.82 -11.40
CA ILE A 154 8.74 -30.70 -11.70
C ILE A 154 7.94 -30.28 -10.46
N GLY A 155 6.83 -29.58 -10.69
CA GLY A 155 5.87 -29.24 -9.65
C GLY A 155 4.98 -30.42 -9.26
N THR A 156 4.37 -30.35 -8.08
CA THR A 156 3.54 -31.42 -7.53
C THR A 156 2.34 -31.75 -8.42
N THR A 157 1.71 -30.77 -9.06
CA THR A 157 0.62 -31.02 -10.00
C THR A 157 1.07 -31.86 -11.21
N VAL A 158 2.25 -31.52 -11.77
CA VAL A 158 2.83 -32.31 -12.89
C VAL A 158 3.21 -33.73 -12.44
N ALA A 159 3.81 -33.83 -11.23
CA ALA A 159 4.18 -35.13 -10.66
C ALA A 159 2.95 -36.04 -10.47
N LEU A 160 1.89 -35.54 -9.84
CA LEU A 160 0.67 -36.32 -9.57
C LEU A 160 -0.09 -36.73 -10.84
N GLN A 161 -0.08 -35.88 -11.88
CA GLN A 161 -0.80 -36.20 -13.12
C GLN A 161 -0.04 -37.15 -14.04
N LEU A 162 1.30 -37.04 -14.12
CA LEU A 162 2.09 -37.86 -15.02
C LEU A 162 2.70 -39.10 -14.36
N PHE A 163 2.79 -39.13 -13.01
CA PHE A 163 3.41 -40.20 -12.23
C PHE A 163 2.57 -40.54 -10.99
N PRO A 164 1.27 -40.90 -11.13
CA PRO A 164 0.37 -41.05 -9.99
C PRO A 164 0.81 -42.12 -8.97
N ASP A 165 1.46 -43.20 -9.45
CA ASP A 165 1.81 -44.36 -8.62
C ASP A 165 3.32 -44.69 -8.66
N GLU A 166 4.15 -43.77 -9.21
CA GLU A 166 5.58 -44.01 -9.42
C GLU A 166 6.43 -42.87 -8.90
N ASP A 167 7.68 -43.16 -8.52
CA ASP A 167 8.66 -42.10 -8.23
C ASP A 167 9.04 -41.40 -9.56
N PRO A 168 8.79 -40.10 -9.70
CA PRO A 168 9.13 -39.36 -10.90
C PRO A 168 10.64 -39.16 -11.11
N VAL A 169 11.46 -39.27 -10.06
CA VAL A 169 12.91 -39.01 -10.14
C VAL A 169 13.59 -40.12 -10.97
N GLY A 170 14.39 -39.70 -11.93
CA GLY A 170 15.05 -40.59 -12.89
C GLY A 170 14.21 -40.93 -14.14
N GLN A 171 12.91 -40.62 -14.12
CA GLN A 171 12.02 -40.90 -15.26
C GLN A 171 12.12 -39.81 -16.33
N GLU A 172 11.65 -40.13 -17.56
CA GLU A 172 11.62 -39.19 -18.68
C GLU A 172 10.23 -38.59 -18.92
N LEU A 173 10.19 -37.32 -19.24
CA LEU A 173 9.01 -36.63 -19.77
C LEU A 173 9.36 -35.91 -21.08
N ARG A 174 8.36 -35.47 -21.83
CA ARG A 174 8.55 -34.72 -23.07
C ARG A 174 7.95 -33.33 -22.95
N ILE A 175 8.75 -32.32 -23.35
CA ILE A 175 8.33 -30.94 -23.50
C ILE A 175 8.58 -30.56 -24.95
N ASN A 176 7.57 -30.14 -25.69
CA ASN A 176 7.69 -29.78 -27.11
C ASN A 176 8.45 -30.86 -27.95
N ARG A 177 8.16 -32.14 -27.70
CA ARG A 177 8.78 -33.33 -28.35
C ARG A 177 10.22 -33.65 -27.92
N LEU A 178 10.84 -32.83 -27.08
CA LEU A 178 12.17 -33.07 -26.51
C LEU A 178 12.06 -33.84 -25.19
N ARG A 179 12.95 -34.81 -24.98
CA ARG A 179 13.00 -35.58 -23.75
C ARG A 179 13.79 -34.83 -22.67
N PHE A 180 13.24 -34.83 -21.46
CA PHE A 180 13.88 -34.31 -20.26
C PHE A 180 13.86 -35.36 -19.18
N GLN A 181 14.95 -35.53 -18.45
CA GLN A 181 15.02 -36.41 -17.29
C GLN A 181 14.56 -35.65 -16.05
N VAL A 182 13.66 -36.20 -15.29
CA VAL A 182 13.22 -35.65 -14.01
C VAL A 182 14.30 -35.95 -12.96
N ILE A 183 14.83 -34.91 -12.30
CA ILE A 183 15.84 -35.05 -11.25
C ILE A 183 15.30 -34.63 -9.87
N GLY A 184 14.16 -33.97 -9.80
CA GLY A 184 13.55 -33.59 -8.54
C GLY A 184 12.11 -33.14 -8.68
N VAL A 185 11.44 -33.08 -7.53
CA VAL A 185 10.07 -32.56 -7.39
C VAL A 185 10.09 -31.45 -6.33
N ILE A 186 9.49 -30.31 -6.66
CA ILE A 186 9.38 -29.21 -5.70
C ILE A 186 8.34 -29.52 -4.62
N LYS A 187 8.52 -28.88 -3.46
CA LYS A 187 7.52 -28.89 -2.39
C LYS A 187 6.23 -28.22 -2.89
N GLU A 188 5.09 -28.69 -2.41
CA GLU A 188 3.80 -28.05 -2.69
C GLU A 188 3.81 -26.59 -2.25
N LEU A 189 3.43 -25.72 -3.19
CA LEU A 189 3.33 -24.28 -2.99
C LEU A 189 1.89 -23.89 -2.73
N ASP A 190 1.69 -22.92 -1.85
CA ASP A 190 0.38 -22.34 -1.58
C ASP A 190 -0.21 -21.70 -2.85
N ARG A 191 -1.53 -21.81 -3.00
CA ARG A 191 -2.30 -21.25 -4.12
C ARG A 191 -3.08 -20.02 -3.67
N PRO A 192 -2.48 -18.83 -3.63
CA PRO A 192 -3.18 -17.61 -3.22
C PRO A 192 -4.26 -17.18 -4.24
N ASP A 193 -4.09 -17.53 -5.52
CA ASP A 193 -5.08 -17.31 -6.59
C ASP A 193 -5.53 -18.66 -7.15
N PRO A 194 -6.82 -19.01 -7.03
CA PRO A 194 -7.35 -20.26 -7.58
C PRO A 194 -7.19 -20.42 -9.11
N ARG A 195 -6.97 -19.31 -9.84
CA ARG A 195 -6.83 -19.31 -11.30
C ARG A 195 -5.43 -19.68 -11.76
N VAL A 196 -4.43 -19.56 -10.86
CA VAL A 196 -3.03 -19.85 -11.17
C VAL A 196 -2.55 -20.96 -10.26
N ASP A 197 -2.17 -22.09 -10.86
CA ASP A 197 -1.57 -23.20 -10.11
C ASP A 197 -0.04 -23.09 -10.11
N PRO A 198 0.60 -22.62 -9.01
CA PRO A 198 2.04 -22.51 -8.91
C PRO A 198 2.73 -23.90 -8.91
N ASN A 199 1.95 -24.97 -8.69
CA ASN A 199 2.44 -26.33 -8.69
C ASN A 199 2.41 -26.99 -10.11
N ASN A 200 1.75 -26.34 -11.09
CA ASN A 200 1.78 -26.74 -12.49
C ASN A 200 2.96 -26.06 -13.20
N GLN A 201 4.18 -26.48 -12.88
CA GLN A 201 5.40 -25.95 -13.47
C GLN A 201 6.48 -26.99 -13.68
N VAL A 202 7.36 -26.70 -14.64
CA VAL A 202 8.60 -27.45 -14.88
C VAL A 202 9.76 -26.48 -14.92
N ILE A 203 10.76 -26.72 -14.10
CA ILE A 203 11.95 -25.89 -13.93
C ILE A 203 13.12 -26.60 -14.61
N MET A 204 13.91 -25.90 -15.41
CA MET A 204 15.02 -26.45 -16.17
C MET A 204 16.20 -25.47 -16.26
N PRO A 205 17.39 -25.90 -16.65
CA PRO A 205 18.52 -24.99 -16.91
C PRO A 205 18.16 -23.95 -17.95
N ILE A 206 18.47 -22.67 -17.68
CA ILE A 206 18.09 -21.55 -18.56
C ILE A 206 18.74 -21.67 -19.93
N ALA A 207 19.98 -22.16 -20.00
CA ALA A 207 20.66 -22.36 -21.27
C ALA A 207 19.96 -23.40 -22.16
N THR A 208 19.41 -24.46 -21.55
CA THR A 208 18.59 -25.46 -22.24
C THR A 208 17.24 -24.87 -22.67
N ALA A 209 16.61 -24.09 -21.81
CA ALA A 209 15.35 -23.41 -22.14
C ALA A 209 15.50 -22.47 -23.34
N VAL A 210 16.60 -21.68 -23.38
CA VAL A 210 16.92 -20.76 -24.49
C VAL A 210 17.27 -21.52 -25.77
N SER A 211 18.11 -22.55 -25.69
CA SER A 211 18.58 -23.26 -26.91
C SER A 211 17.50 -24.14 -27.52
N ASP A 212 16.72 -24.86 -26.71
CA ASP A 212 15.91 -25.95 -27.14
C ASP A 212 14.40 -25.63 -27.21
N LEU A 213 13.90 -24.75 -26.38
CA LEU A 213 12.46 -24.50 -26.24
C LEU A 213 12.00 -23.15 -26.74
N PHE A 214 12.69 -22.09 -26.37
CA PHE A 214 12.16 -20.73 -26.56
C PHE A 214 12.89 -19.93 -27.65
N GLY A 215 14.10 -20.32 -28.01
CA GLY A 215 14.93 -19.59 -28.96
C GLY A 215 15.67 -18.40 -28.33
N LYS A 216 16.70 -17.93 -29.04
CA LYS A 216 17.58 -16.82 -28.56
C LYS A 216 16.94 -15.44 -28.62
N ASP A 217 15.90 -15.28 -29.42
CA ASP A 217 15.22 -14.00 -29.63
C ASP A 217 14.21 -13.67 -28.51
N ARG A 218 14.06 -14.55 -27.54
CA ARG A 218 13.16 -14.34 -26.42
C ARG A 218 13.87 -13.63 -25.28
N SER A 219 13.30 -12.52 -24.84
CA SER A 219 13.87 -11.72 -23.74
C SER A 219 13.80 -12.48 -22.42
N VAL A 220 14.92 -12.52 -21.71
CA VAL A 220 14.98 -13.01 -20.33
C VAL A 220 14.59 -11.91 -19.36
N ALA A 221 13.90 -12.27 -18.30
CA ALA A 221 13.70 -11.41 -17.14
C ALA A 221 14.93 -11.50 -16.25
N VAL A 222 15.46 -10.35 -15.83
CA VAL A 222 16.69 -10.29 -15.04
C VAL A 222 16.37 -9.66 -13.68
N ARG A 223 16.75 -10.37 -12.62
CA ARG A 223 16.73 -9.84 -11.26
C ARG A 223 18.17 -9.61 -10.81
N VAL A 224 18.41 -8.42 -10.30
CA VAL A 224 19.75 -7.99 -9.88
C VAL A 224 19.70 -7.57 -8.42
N LYS A 225 20.66 -8.04 -7.63
CA LYS A 225 20.87 -7.59 -6.26
C LYS A 225 22.04 -6.62 -6.22
N VAL A 226 21.79 -5.43 -5.70
CA VAL A 226 22.83 -4.38 -5.51
C VAL A 226 23.54 -4.61 -4.18
N LYS A 227 24.83 -4.30 -4.11
CA LYS A 227 25.65 -4.48 -2.88
C LYS A 227 25.17 -3.60 -1.72
N ASP A 228 24.72 -2.36 -2.04
CA ASP A 228 24.26 -1.38 -1.06
C ASP A 228 23.01 -0.68 -1.60
N GLU A 229 21.98 -0.56 -0.77
CA GLU A 229 20.74 0.13 -1.10
C GLU A 229 20.95 1.58 -1.53
N LYS A 230 21.95 2.26 -0.96
CA LYS A 230 22.30 3.64 -1.33
C LYS A 230 22.84 3.76 -2.75
N GLN A 231 23.28 2.67 -3.34
CA GLN A 231 23.82 2.63 -4.71
C GLN A 231 22.76 2.28 -5.77
N ILE A 232 21.49 2.09 -5.39
CA ILE A 232 20.41 1.71 -6.34
C ILE A 232 20.31 2.70 -7.50
N ALA A 233 20.38 4.01 -7.22
CA ALA A 233 20.31 5.02 -8.28
C ALA A 233 21.51 4.94 -9.25
N ALA A 234 22.70 4.80 -8.71
CA ALA A 234 23.94 4.64 -9.51
C ALA A 234 23.92 3.30 -10.28
N ALA A 235 23.49 2.21 -9.65
CA ALA A 235 23.34 0.91 -10.30
C ALA A 235 22.31 0.96 -11.43
N THR A 236 21.18 1.64 -11.22
CA THR A 236 20.16 1.84 -12.26
C THR A 236 20.73 2.53 -13.48
N GLN A 237 21.54 3.58 -13.27
CA GLN A 237 22.19 4.29 -14.39
C GLN A 237 23.22 3.40 -15.08
N ALA A 238 24.08 2.72 -14.33
CA ALA A 238 25.10 1.82 -14.89
C ALA A 238 24.47 0.68 -15.72
N ILE A 239 23.35 0.11 -15.26
CA ILE A 239 22.59 -0.91 -16.01
C ILE A 239 22.02 -0.32 -17.32
N LYS A 240 21.45 0.88 -17.27
CA LYS A 240 20.96 1.56 -18.49
C LYS A 240 22.07 1.85 -19.47
N ASP A 241 23.23 2.30 -19.00
CA ASP A 241 24.39 2.57 -19.85
C ASP A 241 24.95 1.29 -20.46
N TYR A 242 24.99 0.20 -19.69
CA TYR A 242 25.36 -1.12 -20.19
C TYR A 242 24.45 -1.57 -21.35
N PHE A 243 23.11 -1.51 -21.18
CA PHE A 243 22.18 -1.89 -22.24
C PHE A 243 22.16 -0.90 -23.40
N ARG A 244 22.43 0.38 -23.16
CA ARG A 244 22.61 1.36 -24.26
C ARG A 244 23.74 0.94 -25.20
N GLN A 245 24.86 0.51 -24.65
CA GLN A 245 25.98 0.00 -25.42
C GLN A 245 25.67 -1.36 -26.07
N ALA A 246 25.13 -2.30 -25.31
CA ALA A 246 24.82 -3.65 -25.81
C ALA A 246 23.74 -3.65 -26.91
N HIS A 247 22.85 -2.69 -26.91
CA HIS A 247 21.78 -2.57 -27.90
C HIS A 247 22.04 -1.50 -28.96
N ASP A 248 23.22 -0.82 -28.96
CA ASP A 248 23.54 0.29 -29.84
C ASP A 248 22.46 1.38 -29.87
N THR A 249 21.93 1.73 -28.70
CA THR A 249 20.87 2.73 -28.59
C THR A 249 21.48 4.13 -28.63
N PRO A 250 21.06 5.02 -29.54
CA PRO A 250 21.58 6.39 -29.64
C PRO A 250 21.31 7.19 -28.35
N ASP A 251 22.17 8.14 -28.00
CA ASP A 251 22.07 8.95 -26.79
C ASP A 251 20.79 9.79 -26.71
N ASN A 252 20.21 10.15 -27.85
CA ASN A 252 18.97 10.91 -27.97
C ASN A 252 17.70 10.03 -27.82
N GLN A 253 17.85 8.72 -27.68
CA GLN A 253 16.76 7.78 -27.48
C GLN A 253 16.76 7.17 -26.07
N GLN A 254 15.58 6.84 -25.59
CA GLN A 254 15.45 6.08 -24.35
C GLN A 254 15.91 4.64 -24.58
N VAL A 255 16.63 4.10 -23.58
CA VAL A 255 17.04 2.70 -23.58
C VAL A 255 15.80 1.81 -23.57
N ASP A 256 15.86 0.71 -24.32
CA ASP A 256 14.77 -0.25 -24.51
C ASP A 256 14.60 -1.27 -23.36
N VAL A 257 15.20 -0.98 -22.21
CA VAL A 257 15.02 -1.73 -20.97
C VAL A 257 14.41 -0.85 -19.90
N ASP A 258 13.52 -1.46 -19.11
CA ASP A 258 12.99 -0.89 -17.88
C ASP A 258 13.67 -1.52 -16.67
N VAL A 259 14.17 -0.67 -15.79
CA VAL A 259 14.82 -1.07 -14.53
C VAL A 259 13.93 -0.61 -13.39
N PHE A 260 13.32 -1.56 -12.69
CA PHE A 260 12.44 -1.31 -11.56
C PHE A 260 13.12 -1.74 -10.26
N SER A 261 13.23 -0.84 -9.32
CA SER A 261 13.58 -1.18 -7.94
C SER A 261 12.30 -1.23 -7.09
N LEU A 262 12.31 -2.09 -6.07
CA LEU A 262 11.23 -2.15 -5.12
C LEU A 262 10.99 -0.79 -4.46
N ASN A 263 12.06 -0.06 -4.15
CA ASN A 263 11.97 1.28 -3.57
C ASN A 263 11.23 2.28 -4.47
N GLN A 264 11.40 2.21 -5.79
CA GLN A 264 10.66 3.07 -6.73
C GLN A 264 9.16 2.75 -6.74
N ILE A 265 8.81 1.47 -6.68
CA ILE A 265 7.40 1.04 -6.63
C ILE A 265 6.76 1.48 -5.31
N THR A 266 7.44 1.24 -4.18
CA THR A 266 6.93 1.64 -2.86
C THR A 266 6.85 3.15 -2.72
N GLN A 267 7.79 3.90 -3.27
CA GLN A 267 7.77 5.36 -3.28
C GLN A 267 6.62 5.90 -4.12
N ALA A 268 6.44 5.44 -5.36
CA ALA A 268 5.34 5.86 -6.24
C ALA A 268 3.97 5.56 -5.62
N GLN A 269 3.85 4.43 -4.92
CA GLN A 269 2.63 4.06 -4.23
C GLN A 269 2.41 4.89 -2.96
N SER A 270 3.47 5.24 -2.23
CA SER A 270 3.41 6.16 -1.10
C SER A 270 2.99 7.56 -1.54
N GLU A 271 3.52 8.08 -2.64
CA GLU A 271 3.13 9.37 -3.22
C GLU A 271 1.65 9.37 -3.67
N SER A 272 1.20 8.28 -4.27
CA SER A 272 -0.21 8.11 -4.63
C SER A 272 -1.10 8.08 -3.38
N ALA A 273 -0.72 7.31 -2.35
CA ALA A 273 -1.45 7.24 -1.09
C ALA A 273 -1.51 8.61 -0.39
N GLN A 274 -0.41 9.37 -0.40
CA GLN A 274 -0.37 10.74 0.14
C GLN A 274 -1.30 11.68 -0.63
N THR A 275 -1.35 11.59 -1.95
CA THR A 275 -2.26 12.39 -2.77
C THR A 275 -3.72 12.09 -2.43
N PHE A 276 -4.09 10.81 -2.33
CA PHE A 276 -5.44 10.42 -1.90
C PHE A 276 -5.74 10.88 -0.47
N ALA A 277 -4.79 10.76 0.46
CA ALA A 277 -4.94 11.25 1.82
C ALA A 277 -5.20 12.76 1.84
N LEU A 278 -4.49 13.54 1.02
CA LEU A 278 -4.69 15.00 0.91
C LEU A 278 -6.11 15.35 0.42
N LEU A 279 -6.61 14.64 -0.60
CA LEU A 279 -7.97 14.83 -1.11
C LEU A 279 -9.02 14.52 -0.05
N LEU A 280 -8.83 13.45 0.69
CA LEU A 280 -9.73 13.05 1.77
C LEU A 280 -9.65 14.03 2.95
N VAL A 281 -8.47 14.55 3.31
CA VAL A 281 -8.31 15.64 4.29
C VAL A 281 -9.08 16.87 3.85
N GLY A 282 -9.03 17.23 2.56
CA GLY A 282 -9.83 18.32 2.02
C GLY A 282 -11.33 18.13 2.27
N MET A 283 -11.86 16.94 2.01
CA MET A 283 -13.27 16.61 2.30
C MET A 283 -13.59 16.66 3.80
N ALA A 284 -12.70 16.17 4.65
CA ALA A 284 -12.88 16.23 6.10
C ALA A 284 -12.89 17.67 6.60
N VAL A 285 -12.01 18.53 6.08
CA VAL A 285 -11.98 19.98 6.41
C VAL A 285 -13.31 20.65 6.05
N VAL A 286 -13.88 20.35 4.88
CA VAL A 286 -15.20 20.89 4.49
C VAL A 286 -16.28 20.40 5.46
N SER A 287 -16.31 19.12 5.79
CA SER A 287 -17.29 18.56 6.76
C SER A 287 -17.15 19.18 8.13
N LEU A 288 -15.91 19.35 8.60
CA LEU A 288 -15.61 20.01 9.87
C LEU A 288 -15.96 21.51 9.86
N ALA A 289 -15.77 22.20 8.73
CA ALA A 289 -16.19 23.59 8.59
C ALA A 289 -17.72 23.72 8.72
N VAL A 290 -18.48 22.83 8.09
CA VAL A 290 -19.94 22.78 8.22
C VAL A 290 -20.35 22.52 9.66
N GLY A 291 -19.73 21.55 10.34
CA GLY A 291 -19.92 21.28 11.77
C GLY A 291 -19.55 22.48 12.66
N GLY A 292 -18.45 23.14 12.36
CA GLY A 292 -17.99 24.35 13.05
C GLY A 292 -18.94 25.55 12.89
N ILE A 293 -19.47 25.78 11.69
CA ILE A 293 -20.52 26.78 11.45
C ILE A 293 -21.77 26.44 12.31
N GLY A 294 -22.08 25.15 12.43
CA GLY A 294 -23.13 24.68 13.33
C GLY A 294 -22.87 25.08 14.79
N ILE A 295 -21.64 24.86 15.32
CA ILE A 295 -21.25 25.33 16.66
C ILE A 295 -21.43 26.82 16.78
N MET A 296 -20.88 27.59 15.84
CA MET A 296 -20.98 29.03 15.84
C MET A 296 -22.43 29.51 15.91
N ASN A 297 -23.34 28.92 15.14
CA ASN A 297 -24.75 29.27 15.13
C ASN A 297 -25.44 28.96 16.47
N VAL A 298 -25.15 27.77 17.05
CA VAL A 298 -25.70 27.41 18.38
C VAL A 298 -25.20 28.35 19.45
N MET A 299 -23.91 28.68 19.43
CA MET A 299 -23.31 29.60 20.41
C MET A 299 -23.86 31.02 20.27
N LEU A 300 -24.10 31.53 19.04
CA LEU A 300 -24.73 32.83 18.82
C LEU A 300 -26.15 32.89 19.40
N VAL A 301 -26.94 31.82 19.21
CA VAL A 301 -28.26 31.73 19.82
C VAL A 301 -28.17 31.66 21.34
N SER A 302 -27.23 30.85 21.90
CA SER A 302 -27.01 30.77 23.34
C SER A 302 -26.63 32.13 23.93
N VAL A 303 -25.80 32.92 23.23
CA VAL A 303 -25.47 34.29 23.64
C VAL A 303 -26.73 35.19 23.67
N THR A 304 -27.60 35.11 22.67
CA THR A 304 -28.84 35.92 22.65
C THR A 304 -29.83 35.47 23.74
N GLU A 305 -30.00 34.17 23.98
CA GLU A 305 -30.85 33.65 25.05
C GLU A 305 -30.36 34.03 26.46
N ARG A 306 -29.02 34.20 26.64
CA ARG A 306 -28.38 34.57 27.92
C ARG A 306 -27.94 36.00 27.98
N THR A 307 -28.40 36.89 27.10
CA THR A 307 -27.99 38.31 27.03
C THR A 307 -28.12 39.02 28.38
N ARG A 308 -29.24 38.81 29.07
CA ARG A 308 -29.49 39.42 30.39
C ARG A 308 -28.53 38.90 31.46
N GLU A 309 -28.25 37.63 31.49
CA GLU A 309 -27.29 37.01 32.45
C GLU A 309 -25.88 37.56 32.24
N ILE A 310 -25.43 37.65 30.97
CA ILE A 310 -24.13 38.26 30.61
C ILE A 310 -24.08 39.70 31.02
N GLY A 311 -25.15 40.48 30.79
CA GLY A 311 -25.27 41.85 31.19
C GLY A 311 -25.14 42.05 32.70
N VAL A 312 -25.80 41.20 33.52
CA VAL A 312 -25.67 41.23 34.98
C VAL A 312 -24.22 40.96 35.40
N ARG A 313 -23.54 39.96 34.81
CA ARG A 313 -22.14 39.66 35.16
C ARG A 313 -21.21 40.84 34.82
N LEU A 314 -21.38 41.46 33.67
CA LEU A 314 -20.59 42.63 33.27
C LEU A 314 -20.89 43.84 34.20
N ALA A 315 -22.15 44.06 34.60
CA ALA A 315 -22.56 45.14 35.49
C ALA A 315 -21.98 45.01 36.91
N ILE A 316 -21.79 43.78 37.42
CA ILE A 316 -21.16 43.53 38.73
C ILE A 316 -19.62 43.46 38.66
N GLY A 317 -18.99 43.72 37.47
CA GLY A 317 -17.54 43.89 37.32
C GLY A 317 -16.80 42.69 36.74
N ALA A 318 -17.45 41.73 36.11
CA ALA A 318 -16.74 40.69 35.36
C ALA A 318 -15.95 41.31 34.18
N GLN A 319 -14.73 40.81 33.95
CA GLN A 319 -13.93 41.25 32.82
C GLN A 319 -14.46 40.63 31.52
N GLN A 320 -14.29 41.33 30.41
CA GLN A 320 -14.64 40.83 29.10
C GLN A 320 -13.97 39.45 28.79
N TRP A 321 -12.74 39.29 29.26
CA TRP A 321 -11.97 38.07 29.10
C TRP A 321 -12.61 36.86 29.83
N ASP A 322 -13.24 37.07 30.97
CA ASP A 322 -13.92 36.02 31.71
C ASP A 322 -15.11 35.46 30.89
N ILE A 323 -15.83 36.35 30.23
CA ILE A 323 -16.94 35.98 29.32
C ILE A 323 -16.41 35.23 28.10
N VAL A 324 -15.30 35.73 27.48
CA VAL A 324 -14.68 35.02 26.34
C VAL A 324 -14.24 33.61 26.72
N GLN A 325 -13.54 33.47 27.86
CA GLN A 325 -13.08 32.15 28.33
C GLN A 325 -14.25 31.19 28.57
N GLN A 326 -15.32 31.66 29.19
CA GLN A 326 -16.50 30.83 29.46
C GLN A 326 -17.09 30.27 28.16
N PHE A 327 -17.41 31.14 27.21
CA PHE A 327 -18.01 30.71 25.95
C PHE A 327 -17.07 29.89 25.08
N LEU A 328 -15.74 30.15 25.17
CA LEU A 328 -14.73 29.37 24.47
C LEU A 328 -14.63 27.94 25.05
N ILE A 329 -14.64 27.82 26.40
CA ILE A 329 -14.66 26.51 27.07
C ILE A 329 -15.93 25.75 26.69
N GLU A 330 -17.09 26.40 26.60
CA GLU A 330 -18.34 25.80 26.21
C GLU A 330 -18.30 25.27 24.77
N SER A 331 -17.77 26.04 23.83
CA SER A 331 -17.62 25.60 22.43
C SER A 331 -16.62 24.46 22.28
N VAL A 332 -15.50 24.49 23.00
CA VAL A 332 -14.50 23.42 23.03
C VAL A 332 -15.08 22.14 23.66
N ALA A 333 -15.83 22.24 24.73
CA ALA A 333 -16.50 21.08 25.37
C ALA A 333 -17.50 20.43 24.41
N LEU A 334 -18.27 21.23 23.66
CA LEU A 334 -19.20 20.75 22.63
C LEU A 334 -18.45 20.01 21.53
N SER A 335 -17.36 20.58 21.03
CA SER A 335 -16.59 19.97 19.94
C SER A 335 -15.85 18.72 20.40
N LEU A 336 -15.30 18.69 21.61
CA LEU A 336 -14.65 17.51 22.19
C LEU A 336 -15.64 16.38 22.46
N SER A 337 -16.86 16.68 22.91
CA SER A 337 -17.90 15.65 23.08
C SER A 337 -18.31 15.03 21.75
N GLY A 338 -18.53 15.84 20.71
CA GLY A 338 -18.75 15.38 19.34
C GLY A 338 -17.54 14.60 18.79
N GLY A 339 -16.33 15.09 19.08
CA GLY A 339 -15.08 14.42 18.73
C GLY A 339 -14.94 13.02 19.36
N LEU A 340 -15.27 12.89 20.64
CA LEU A 340 -15.20 11.61 21.35
C LEU A 340 -16.18 10.59 20.76
N ILE A 341 -17.39 11.00 20.46
CA ILE A 341 -18.38 10.16 19.78
C ILE A 341 -17.89 9.83 18.36
N GLY A 342 -17.32 10.80 17.64
CA GLY A 342 -16.75 10.60 16.31
C GLY A 342 -15.59 9.60 16.30
N VAL A 343 -14.71 9.67 17.30
CA VAL A 343 -13.64 8.66 17.51
C VAL A 343 -14.24 7.27 17.73
N ALA A 344 -15.22 7.15 18.63
CA ALA A 344 -15.88 5.87 18.90
C ALA A 344 -16.56 5.29 17.65
N VAL A 345 -17.26 6.12 16.87
CA VAL A 345 -17.88 5.72 15.59
C VAL A 345 -16.82 5.32 14.57
N GLY A 346 -15.73 6.10 14.43
CA GLY A 346 -14.64 5.81 13.52
C GLY A 346 -13.97 4.46 13.82
N ILE A 347 -13.70 4.18 15.10
CA ILE A 347 -13.14 2.89 15.54
C ILE A 347 -14.11 1.72 15.25
N LEU A 348 -15.41 1.93 15.43
CA LEU A 348 -16.42 0.88 15.22
C LEU A 348 -16.66 0.59 13.72
N VAL A 349 -16.51 1.59 12.87
CA VAL A 349 -16.71 1.46 11.43
C VAL A 349 -15.57 0.66 10.75
N ILE A 350 -14.34 0.74 11.26
CA ILE A 350 -13.17 0.05 10.67
C ILE A 350 -13.37 -1.47 10.57
N PRO A 351 -13.69 -2.21 11.66
CA PRO A 351 -13.92 -3.65 11.56
C PRO A 351 -15.12 -4.01 10.69
N LEU A 352 -16.12 -3.15 10.62
CA LEU A 352 -17.28 -3.36 9.75
C LEU A 352 -16.89 -3.25 8.27
N LEU A 353 -16.05 -2.26 7.92
CA LEU A 353 -15.51 -2.11 6.56
C LEU A 353 -14.65 -3.29 6.14
N THR A 354 -13.76 -3.76 7.01
CA THR A 354 -12.87 -4.90 6.70
C THR A 354 -13.66 -6.22 6.61
N ALA A 355 -14.73 -6.38 7.37
CA ALA A 355 -15.61 -7.54 7.27
C ALA A 355 -16.41 -7.58 5.95
N TYR A 356 -16.87 -6.41 5.49
CA TYR A 356 -17.62 -6.30 4.23
C TYR A 356 -16.70 -6.30 2.99
N ARG A 357 -15.52 -5.75 3.12
CA ARG A 357 -14.51 -5.62 2.04
C ARG A 357 -13.13 -6.06 2.56
N PRO A 358 -12.86 -7.39 2.59
CA PRO A 358 -11.57 -7.92 3.06
C PRO A 358 -10.36 -7.43 2.26
N ASP A 359 -10.60 -6.97 1.02
CA ASP A 359 -9.57 -6.43 0.13
C ASP A 359 -9.08 -5.03 0.56
N LEU A 360 -9.82 -4.33 1.44
CA LEU A 360 -9.45 -3.01 1.93
C LEU A 360 -8.63 -3.14 3.22
N PRO A 361 -7.31 -2.98 3.17
CA PRO A 361 -6.49 -3.01 4.37
C PRO A 361 -6.75 -1.73 5.16
N ALA A 362 -7.34 -1.83 6.34
CA ALA A 362 -7.51 -0.72 7.27
C ALA A 362 -6.82 -1.08 8.59
N VAL A 363 -5.84 -0.27 8.99
CA VAL A 363 -5.07 -0.47 10.23
C VAL A 363 -5.26 0.73 11.13
N LEU A 364 -5.86 0.50 12.30
CA LEU A 364 -6.02 1.54 13.32
C LEU A 364 -4.67 1.80 13.99
N THR A 365 -4.17 3.04 13.88
CA THR A 365 -2.96 3.48 14.56
C THR A 365 -3.30 4.31 15.80
N TRP A 366 -2.52 4.15 16.88
CA TRP A 366 -2.68 4.97 18.09
C TRP A 366 -2.54 6.47 17.83
N GLN A 367 -1.80 6.84 16.81
CA GLN A 367 -1.56 8.24 16.43
C GLN A 367 -2.80 8.93 15.86
N SER A 368 -3.77 8.19 15.30
CA SER A 368 -5.01 8.75 14.76
C SER A 368 -5.92 9.35 15.83
N ILE A 369 -5.89 8.83 17.07
CA ILE A 369 -6.73 9.30 18.17
C ILE A 369 -6.35 10.72 18.62
N PRO A 370 -5.08 11.02 19.01
CA PRO A 370 -4.70 12.39 19.38
C PRO A 370 -4.82 13.38 18.20
N GLN A 371 -4.62 12.93 16.96
CA GLN A 371 -4.87 13.79 15.79
C GLN A 371 -6.34 14.18 15.67
N ALA A 372 -7.26 13.25 15.85
CA ALA A 372 -8.70 13.50 15.81
C ALA A 372 -9.13 14.46 16.92
N PHE A 373 -8.61 14.30 18.15
CA PHE A 373 -8.86 15.24 19.25
C PHE A 373 -8.27 16.62 18.99
N GLY A 374 -7.07 16.71 18.42
CA GLY A 374 -6.45 17.99 18.04
C GLY A 374 -7.31 18.74 17.02
N VAL A 375 -7.86 18.05 16.04
CA VAL A 375 -8.76 18.63 15.05
C VAL A 375 -10.08 19.10 15.70
N ALA A 376 -10.71 18.29 16.57
CA ALA A 376 -11.91 18.68 17.28
C ALA A 376 -11.68 19.94 18.16
N LEU A 377 -10.55 19.98 18.86
CA LEU A 377 -10.14 21.15 19.67
C LEU A 377 -9.97 22.41 18.79
N ALA A 378 -9.30 22.28 17.65
CA ALA A 378 -9.11 23.40 16.72
C ALA A 378 -10.45 23.94 16.19
N VAL A 379 -11.37 23.08 15.80
CA VAL A 379 -12.71 23.46 15.33
C VAL A 379 -13.49 24.18 16.42
N GLY A 380 -13.54 23.65 17.65
CA GLY A 380 -14.22 24.29 18.79
C GLY A 380 -13.66 25.67 19.10
N THR A 381 -12.32 25.79 19.04
CA THR A 381 -11.65 27.07 19.28
C THR A 381 -11.93 28.09 18.17
N VAL A 382 -11.68 27.72 16.92
CA VAL A 382 -11.83 28.65 15.78
C VAL A 382 -13.26 29.17 15.64
N PHE A 383 -14.25 28.28 15.68
CA PHE A 383 -15.65 28.65 15.50
C PHE A 383 -16.31 29.18 16.79
N GLY A 384 -15.71 28.95 17.96
CA GLY A 384 -16.13 29.51 19.25
C GLY A 384 -15.67 30.91 19.51
N ILE A 385 -14.54 31.37 18.91
CA ILE A 385 -13.98 32.70 19.15
C ILE A 385 -14.99 33.82 18.79
N TYR A 386 -15.61 33.77 17.64
CA TYR A 386 -16.51 34.82 17.17
C TYR A 386 -17.72 35.02 18.13
N PRO A 387 -18.52 33.99 18.46
CA PRO A 387 -19.62 34.13 19.42
C PRO A 387 -19.15 34.61 20.82
N ALA A 388 -18.01 34.06 21.30
CA ALA A 388 -17.45 34.46 22.59
C ALA A 388 -17.06 35.95 22.63
N MET A 389 -16.43 36.47 21.58
CA MET A 389 -16.11 37.89 21.46
C MET A 389 -17.37 38.75 21.36
N ARG A 390 -18.41 38.30 20.70
CA ARG A 390 -19.68 38.99 20.58
C ARG A 390 -20.38 39.08 21.93
N ALA A 391 -20.37 38.03 22.73
CA ALA A 391 -20.89 38.00 24.09
C ALA A 391 -20.17 39.02 25.02
N ALA A 392 -18.82 39.04 24.94
CA ALA A 392 -18.00 39.92 25.77
C ALA A 392 -18.13 41.43 25.45
N ARG A 393 -18.61 41.76 24.25
CA ARG A 393 -18.83 43.13 23.78
C ARG A 393 -20.25 43.65 24.01
N LEU A 394 -21.11 42.93 24.69
CA LEU A 394 -22.46 43.37 25.01
C LEU A 394 -22.40 44.59 25.95
N ASP A 395 -23.20 45.63 25.67
CA ASP A 395 -23.37 46.74 26.58
C ASP A 395 -24.23 46.28 27.78
N PRO A 396 -23.73 46.40 29.02
CA PRO A 396 -24.47 45.99 30.22
C PRO A 396 -25.84 46.69 30.34
N MET A 397 -25.94 47.98 29.95
CA MET A 397 -27.16 48.77 30.03
C MET A 397 -28.23 48.30 29.04
N GLU A 398 -27.80 48.00 27.79
CA GLU A 398 -28.69 47.42 26.75
C GLU A 398 -29.09 46.00 27.07
N ALA A 399 -28.14 45.19 27.56
CA ALA A 399 -28.39 43.79 27.91
C ALA A 399 -29.42 43.62 29.03
N LEU A 400 -29.48 44.57 30.01
CA LEU A 400 -30.47 44.57 31.11
C LEU A 400 -31.85 45.07 30.67
N ARG A 401 -31.97 45.76 29.55
CA ARG A 401 -33.26 46.21 28.95
C ARG A 401 -33.86 45.20 27.98
N TYR A 402 -33.19 44.15 27.69
CA TYR A 402 -33.68 43.08 26.80
C TYR A 402 -34.73 42.28 27.58
N GLU A 403 -35.97 42.27 27.09
CA GLU A 403 -37.05 41.44 27.58
C GLU A 403 -37.01 40.02 26.96
#